data_cea7a76ab8cf8c19d3a8e10bba3f788a
#
_entry.id   cea7a76ab8cf8c19d3a8e10bba3f788a
#
_cell.length_a   1.000
_cell.length_b   1.000
_cell.length_c   1.000
_cell.angle_alpha   90.00
_cell.angle_beta   90.00
_cell.angle_gamma   90.00
#
_symmetry.space_group_name_H-M   'P 1'
#
loop_
_entity.id
_entity.type
_entity.pdbx_description
1 polymer ?
#
loop_
_entity_poly.entity_id
_entity_poly.type
_entity_poly.pdbx_seq_one_letter_code
_entity_poly.pdbx_strand_id
1 'polypeptide(L)'
;MKFIKTGYMKEDFMYYVWLFCILAVFGWIWEGFLYLFKDDTYVNRGFLTGPWLPIYGIGGVLMELLFHKWRDRPVMIFVSSLVICTLLEYLTGWYLELTWGVKWWDYSEMPLNLHGRICFLGSVMFGIGGMLLVWVISPLFYSLYRQVPVRLRNVIGLVAILLLVADAAYSAIIPHYGAGVTY
;
A
#
# COMPACT_ATOMS: atom_id res chain seq x y z
N MET A 1 -29.57 0.32 4.96
CA MET A 1 -28.70 -0.47 4.09
C MET A 1 -28.19 -1.64 4.91
N LYS A 2 -28.75 -2.86 4.72
CA LYS A 2 -28.27 -4.06 5.43
C LYS A 2 -26.87 -4.33 4.92
N PHE A 3 -25.86 -3.87 5.67
CA PHE A 3 -24.50 -4.33 5.45
C PHE A 3 -24.51 -5.84 5.51
N ILE A 4 -24.11 -6.44 4.41
CA ILE A 4 -24.00 -7.87 4.26
C ILE A 4 -23.21 -8.36 5.46
N LYS A 5 -23.88 -9.02 6.44
CA LYS A 5 -23.23 -9.90 7.40
C LYS A 5 -22.72 -11.10 6.60
N THR A 6 -21.77 -10.82 5.75
CA THR A 6 -21.07 -11.85 5.03
C THR A 6 -20.17 -12.52 6.03
N GLY A 7 -20.25 -13.81 6.10
CA GLY A 7 -19.18 -14.65 6.59
C GLY A 7 -17.93 -14.37 5.74
N TYR A 8 -17.39 -13.15 5.88
CA TYR A 8 -16.16 -12.68 5.30
C TYR A 8 -15.08 -13.54 5.89
N MET A 9 -14.53 -14.35 5.02
CA MET A 9 -13.19 -14.84 5.12
C MET A 9 -12.96 -15.91 6.21
N LYS A 10 -13.25 -17.12 5.87
CA LYS A 10 -12.24 -18.14 6.10
C LYS A 10 -11.10 -17.80 5.10
N GLU A 11 -10.09 -17.15 5.60
CA GLU A 11 -8.69 -17.09 5.24
C GLU A 11 -8.34 -17.66 3.85
N ASP A 12 -8.80 -16.99 2.79
CA ASP A 12 -8.28 -17.28 1.46
C ASP A 12 -6.99 -16.47 1.30
N PHE A 13 -5.84 -17.10 1.51
CA PHE A 13 -4.52 -16.50 1.35
C PHE A 13 -4.39 -15.76 0.01
N MET A 14 -4.95 -16.34 -1.07
CA MET A 14 -4.91 -15.73 -2.39
C MET A 14 -5.69 -14.42 -2.48
N TYR A 15 -6.72 -14.22 -1.67
CA TYR A 15 -7.40 -12.94 -1.58
C TYR A 15 -6.44 -11.83 -1.12
N TYR A 16 -5.64 -12.08 -0.10
CA TYR A 16 -4.68 -11.10 0.41
C TYR A 16 -3.52 -10.87 -0.56
N VAL A 17 -3.08 -11.89 -1.27
CA VAL A 17 -2.09 -11.74 -2.36
C VAL A 17 -2.60 -10.80 -3.45
N TRP A 18 -3.84 -11.00 -3.90
CA TRP A 18 -4.44 -10.15 -4.91
C TRP A 18 -4.66 -8.72 -4.39
N LEU A 19 -5.15 -8.58 -3.15
CA LEU A 19 -5.36 -7.28 -2.53
C LEU A 19 -4.02 -6.52 -2.42
N PHE A 20 -2.98 -7.20 -1.96
CA PHE A 20 -1.62 -6.65 -1.90
C PHE A 20 -1.16 -6.15 -3.27
N CYS A 21 -1.23 -7.00 -4.31
CA CYS A 21 -0.77 -6.65 -5.64
C CYS A 21 -1.52 -5.46 -6.23
N ILE A 22 -2.86 -5.45 -6.11
CA ILE A 22 -3.68 -4.35 -6.62
C ILE A 22 -3.37 -3.04 -5.90
N LEU A 23 -3.23 -3.06 -4.58
CA LEU A 23 -2.91 -1.86 -3.81
C LEU A 23 -1.46 -1.39 -4.06
N ALA A 24 -0.52 -2.31 -4.23
CA ALA A 24 0.87 -1.97 -4.56
C ALA A 24 0.97 -1.31 -5.94
N VAL A 25 0.25 -1.83 -6.94
CA VAL A 25 0.17 -1.22 -8.28
C VAL A 25 -0.56 0.12 -8.23
N PHE A 26 -1.67 0.19 -7.51
CA PHE A 26 -2.40 1.45 -7.33
C PHE A 26 -1.52 2.52 -6.69
N GLY A 27 -0.79 2.18 -5.64
CA GLY A 27 0.14 3.10 -4.97
C GLY A 27 1.23 3.59 -5.92
N TRP A 28 1.78 2.72 -6.76
CA TRP A 28 2.77 3.09 -7.77
C TRP A 28 2.20 4.05 -8.82
N ILE A 29 0.99 3.80 -9.33
CA ILE A 29 0.30 4.71 -10.25
C ILE A 29 0.06 6.06 -9.57
N TRP A 30 -0.43 6.06 -8.33
CA TRP A 30 -0.74 7.26 -7.56
C TRP A 30 0.50 8.12 -7.32
N GLU A 31 1.60 7.53 -6.88
CA GLU A 31 2.86 8.25 -6.67
C GLU A 31 3.42 8.81 -7.99
N GLY A 32 3.43 8.00 -9.07
CA GLY A 32 3.86 8.46 -10.39
C GLY A 32 3.03 9.64 -10.90
N PHE A 33 1.72 9.60 -10.65
CA PHE A 33 0.80 10.69 -10.99
C PHE A 33 1.10 11.96 -10.18
N LEU A 34 1.33 11.84 -8.85
CA LEU A 34 1.68 12.99 -8.01
C LEU A 34 2.98 13.67 -8.47
N TYR A 35 3.99 12.89 -8.85
CA TYR A 35 5.24 13.42 -9.36
C TYR A 35 5.07 14.11 -10.71
N LEU A 36 4.26 13.55 -11.61
CA LEU A 36 3.95 14.17 -12.89
C LEU A 36 3.35 15.57 -12.70
N PHE A 37 2.50 15.78 -11.70
CA PHE A 37 1.93 17.10 -11.39
C PHE A 37 2.90 18.06 -10.69
N LYS A 38 3.83 17.53 -9.92
CA LYS A 38 4.75 18.35 -9.14
C LYS A 38 5.97 18.80 -9.94
N ASP A 39 6.52 17.90 -10.75
CA ASP A 39 7.84 18.07 -11.37
C ASP A 39 7.79 17.93 -12.91
N ASP A 40 6.59 17.89 -13.53
CA ASP A 40 6.37 17.67 -14.98
C ASP A 40 7.12 16.45 -15.55
N THR A 41 7.50 15.51 -14.68
CA THR A 41 8.31 14.35 -15.06
C THR A 41 7.69 13.08 -14.45
N TYR A 42 7.49 12.06 -15.29
CA TYR A 42 7.10 10.73 -14.79
C TYR A 42 8.33 10.07 -14.17
N VAL A 43 8.15 9.62 -12.93
CA VAL A 43 9.21 8.98 -12.15
C VAL A 43 8.74 7.61 -11.71
N ASN A 44 9.52 6.56 -11.97
CA ASN A 44 9.28 5.26 -11.39
C ASN A 44 9.65 5.29 -9.91
N ARG A 45 8.66 5.13 -9.03
CA ARG A 45 8.82 5.23 -7.58
C ARG A 45 9.06 3.87 -6.94
N GLY A 46 9.88 3.87 -5.90
CA GLY A 46 10.11 2.72 -5.05
C GLY A 46 11.41 1.98 -5.33
N PHE A 47 11.68 0.96 -4.53
CA PHE A 47 12.86 0.10 -4.64
C PHE A 47 12.75 -0.89 -5.82
N LEU A 48 11.53 -1.30 -6.15
CA LEU A 48 11.28 -2.29 -7.20
C LEU A 48 11.30 -1.65 -8.59
N THR A 49 11.84 -2.37 -9.57
CA THR A 49 11.87 -1.94 -10.97
C THR A 49 10.49 -1.95 -11.60
N GLY A 50 9.67 -2.93 -11.24
CA GLY A 50 8.30 -3.08 -11.71
C GLY A 50 7.32 -2.12 -11.04
N PRO A 51 6.06 -2.13 -11.50
CA PRO A 51 5.03 -1.19 -11.06
C PRO A 51 4.43 -1.57 -9.70
N TRP A 52 5.27 -1.64 -8.67
CA TRP A 52 4.87 -2.06 -7.34
C TRP A 52 5.41 -1.12 -6.27
N LEU A 53 4.54 -0.65 -5.39
CA LEU A 53 4.93 -0.03 -4.12
C LEU A 53 4.47 -0.91 -2.95
N PRO A 54 5.34 -1.77 -2.41
CA PRO A 54 4.97 -2.74 -1.38
C PRO A 54 4.37 -2.12 -0.12
N ILE A 55 4.75 -0.89 0.24
CA ILE A 55 4.22 -0.18 1.41
C ILE A 55 2.70 -0.01 1.35
N TYR A 56 2.14 0.27 0.15
CA TYR A 56 0.69 0.37 -0.06
C TYR A 56 0.01 -0.98 0.06
N GLY A 57 0.62 -2.02 -0.51
CA GLY A 57 0.12 -3.39 -0.40
C GLY A 57 0.11 -3.90 1.04
N ILE A 58 1.22 -3.72 1.76
CA ILE A 58 1.36 -4.11 3.18
C ILE A 58 0.36 -3.33 4.04
N GLY A 59 0.33 -2.00 3.90
CA GLY A 59 -0.59 -1.15 4.67
C GLY A 59 -2.05 -1.54 4.45
N GLY A 60 -2.44 -1.75 3.19
CA GLY A 60 -3.82 -2.14 2.86
C GLY A 60 -4.20 -3.52 3.38
N VAL A 61 -3.33 -4.52 3.24
CA VAL A 61 -3.57 -5.86 3.79
C VAL A 61 -3.66 -5.84 5.32
N LEU A 62 -2.76 -5.10 5.99
CA LEU A 62 -2.82 -4.94 7.45
C LEU A 62 -4.13 -4.28 7.90
N MET A 63 -4.56 -3.23 7.22
CA MET A 63 -5.83 -2.57 7.54
C MET A 63 -7.03 -3.51 7.34
N GLU A 64 -7.08 -4.27 6.24
CA GLU A 64 -8.16 -5.23 6.01
C GLU A 64 -8.15 -6.34 7.08
N LEU A 65 -6.99 -6.89 7.42
CA LEU A 65 -6.86 -7.93 8.46
C LEU A 65 -7.33 -7.43 9.84
N LEU A 66 -6.95 -6.22 10.20
CA LEU A 66 -7.24 -5.67 11.52
C LEU A 66 -8.67 -5.14 11.64
N PHE A 67 -9.21 -4.50 10.58
CA PHE A 67 -10.41 -3.68 10.70
C PHE A 67 -11.65 -4.23 10.00
N HIS A 68 -11.56 -5.31 9.22
CA HIS A 68 -12.74 -5.88 8.56
C HIS A 68 -13.88 -6.24 9.53
N LYS A 69 -13.55 -6.56 10.78
CA LYS A 69 -14.53 -6.89 11.85
C LYS A 69 -15.14 -5.64 12.51
N TRP A 70 -14.53 -4.47 12.33
CA TRP A 70 -14.91 -3.23 13.01
C TRP A 70 -15.57 -2.20 12.10
N ARG A 71 -16.18 -2.67 11.02
CA ARG A 71 -16.84 -1.81 10.00
C ARG A 71 -17.94 -0.91 10.56
N ASP A 72 -18.50 -1.25 11.71
CA ASP A 72 -19.49 -0.47 12.45
C ASP A 72 -18.89 0.64 13.32
N ARG A 73 -17.54 0.77 13.36
CA ARG A 73 -16.81 1.70 14.21
C ARG A 73 -15.93 2.66 13.41
N PRO A 74 -16.53 3.65 12.72
CA PRO A 74 -15.82 4.53 11.80
C PRO A 74 -14.65 5.29 12.44
N VAL A 75 -14.86 5.86 13.60
CA VAL A 75 -13.83 6.63 14.32
C VAL A 75 -12.64 5.72 14.68
N MET A 76 -12.92 4.49 15.09
CA MET A 76 -11.87 3.53 15.43
C MET A 76 -11.04 3.15 14.21
N ILE A 77 -11.69 2.89 13.05
CA ILE A 77 -10.98 2.62 11.80
C ILE A 77 -10.12 3.82 11.40
N PHE A 78 -10.68 5.03 11.43
CA PHE A 78 -9.95 6.25 11.10
C PHE A 78 -8.69 6.42 11.97
N VAL A 79 -8.86 6.43 13.29
CA VAL A 79 -7.75 6.65 14.24
C VAL A 79 -6.72 5.55 14.15
N SER A 80 -7.15 4.29 14.08
CA SER A 80 -6.21 3.16 14.02
C SER A 80 -5.46 3.12 12.68
N SER A 81 -6.11 3.42 11.57
CA SER A 81 -5.45 3.52 10.25
C SER A 81 -4.45 4.67 10.22
N LEU A 82 -4.83 5.83 10.75
CA LEU A 82 -3.94 6.97 10.91
C LEU A 82 -2.68 6.57 11.70
N VAL A 83 -2.84 5.97 12.87
CA VAL A 83 -1.71 5.60 13.74
C VAL A 83 -0.83 4.52 13.10
N ILE A 84 -1.43 3.44 12.61
CA ILE A 84 -0.68 2.28 12.09
C ILE A 84 0.06 2.63 10.81
N CYS A 85 -0.60 3.32 9.86
CA CYS A 85 0.06 3.67 8.60
C CYS A 85 1.11 4.77 8.79
N THR A 86 0.89 5.75 9.67
CA THR A 86 1.89 6.76 10.03
C THR A 86 3.12 6.10 10.67
N LEU A 87 2.91 5.14 11.56
CA LEU A 87 4.01 4.38 12.16
C LEU A 87 4.77 3.55 11.11
N LEU A 88 4.05 2.87 10.22
CA LEU A 88 4.64 2.11 9.12
C LEU A 88 5.46 3.03 8.20
N GLU A 89 4.94 4.18 7.81
CA GLU A 89 5.64 5.16 6.98
C GLU A 89 6.91 5.68 7.67
N TYR A 90 6.78 6.05 8.95
CA TYR A 90 7.93 6.52 9.73
C TYR A 90 9.04 5.48 9.82
N LEU A 91 8.69 4.23 10.18
CA LEU A 91 9.66 3.14 10.32
C LEU A 91 10.29 2.78 8.97
N THR A 92 9.51 2.77 7.89
CA THR A 92 10.03 2.54 6.54
C THR A 92 10.99 3.64 6.12
N GLY A 93 10.62 4.91 6.31
CA GLY A 93 11.48 6.05 5.98
C GLY A 93 12.77 6.05 6.81
N TRP A 94 12.68 5.72 8.10
CA TRP A 94 13.85 5.58 8.96
C TRP A 94 14.77 4.45 8.51
N TYR A 95 14.21 3.26 8.20
CA TYR A 95 14.98 2.11 7.73
C TYR A 95 15.68 2.38 6.39
N LEU A 96 14.97 3.00 5.45
CA LEU A 96 15.53 3.33 4.14
C LEU A 96 16.65 4.37 4.25
N GLU A 97 16.48 5.40 5.06
CA GLU A 97 17.52 6.41 5.30
C GLU A 97 18.74 5.80 6.00
N LEU A 98 18.53 4.90 6.96
CA LEU A 98 19.62 4.19 7.62
C LEU A 98 20.41 3.28 6.66
N THR A 99 19.71 2.63 5.74
CA THR A 99 20.31 1.65 4.81
C THR A 99 20.98 2.31 3.61
N TRP A 100 20.38 3.37 3.08
CA TRP A 100 20.81 3.99 1.82
C TRP A 100 21.45 5.37 2.00
N GLY A 101 21.39 5.94 3.22
CA GLY A 101 21.97 7.25 3.54
C GLY A 101 21.21 8.44 2.96
N VAL A 102 20.03 8.19 2.36
CA VAL A 102 19.19 9.23 1.71
C VAL A 102 17.73 9.04 2.09
N LYS A 103 17.00 10.14 2.18
CA LYS A 103 15.54 10.10 2.34
C LYS A 103 14.88 9.81 0.99
N TRP A 104 14.00 8.83 0.95
CA TRP A 104 13.22 8.48 -0.24
C TRP A 104 12.01 9.39 -0.45
N TRP A 105 11.59 10.08 0.59
CA TRP A 105 10.66 11.21 0.59
C TRP A 105 11.04 12.17 1.69
N ASP A 106 10.67 13.43 1.58
CA ASP A 106 10.98 14.43 2.58
C ASP A 106 9.78 15.38 2.78
N TYR A 107 9.24 15.37 3.97
CA TYR A 107 8.17 16.25 4.43
C TYR A 107 8.67 17.41 5.31
N SER A 108 9.97 17.73 5.27
CA SER A 108 10.55 18.76 6.15
C SER A 108 9.88 20.13 5.99
N GLU A 109 9.42 20.45 4.77
CA GLU A 109 8.69 21.68 4.47
C GLU A 109 7.19 21.62 4.86
N MET A 110 6.68 20.45 5.23
CA MET A 110 5.27 20.29 5.57
C MET A 110 5.01 20.61 7.05
N PRO A 111 3.88 21.28 7.39
CA PRO A 111 3.51 21.56 8.77
C PRO A 111 3.36 20.29 9.60
N LEU A 112 3.77 20.35 10.87
CA LEU A 112 3.67 19.24 11.82
C LEU A 112 4.31 17.96 11.29
N ASN A 113 5.47 18.07 10.65
CA ASN A 113 6.27 16.91 10.29
C ASN A 113 7.09 16.41 11.50
N LEU A 114 7.47 15.14 11.43
CA LEU A 114 8.39 14.54 12.38
C LEU A 114 9.60 13.97 11.60
N HIS A 115 10.76 14.62 11.79
CA HIS A 115 12.03 14.31 11.12
C HIS A 115 11.97 14.31 9.58
N GLY A 116 10.97 14.98 8.98
CA GLY A 116 10.70 14.95 7.55
C GLY A 116 10.19 13.60 7.01
N ARG A 117 9.97 12.59 7.88
CA ARG A 117 9.54 11.25 7.45
C ARG A 117 8.04 11.08 7.39
N ILE A 118 7.31 11.80 8.23
CA ILE A 118 5.83 11.85 8.28
C ILE A 118 5.38 13.28 8.47
N CYS A 119 4.12 13.58 8.09
CA CYS A 119 3.47 14.85 8.39
C CYS A 119 2.00 14.65 8.77
N PHE A 120 1.41 15.64 9.43
CA PHE A 120 0.04 15.57 9.91
C PHE A 120 -0.97 15.32 8.77
N LEU A 121 -0.82 16.02 7.65
CA LEU A 121 -1.72 15.86 6.50
C LEU A 121 -1.64 14.43 5.93
N GLY A 122 -0.44 13.88 5.77
CA GLY A 122 -0.24 12.48 5.34
C GLY A 122 -0.92 11.51 6.28
N SER A 123 -0.75 11.70 7.60
CA SER A 123 -1.40 10.87 8.62
C SER A 123 -2.92 10.90 8.54
N VAL A 124 -3.53 12.07 8.34
CA VAL A 124 -4.99 12.22 8.15
C VAL A 124 -5.45 11.50 6.88
N MET A 125 -4.68 11.60 5.78
CA MET A 125 -4.99 10.89 4.54
C MET A 125 -4.95 9.37 4.71
N PHE A 126 -4.07 8.83 5.54
CA PHE A 126 -4.10 7.40 5.91
C PHE A 126 -5.36 7.01 6.66
N GLY A 127 -5.85 7.86 7.58
CA GLY A 127 -7.12 7.63 8.25
C GLY A 127 -8.30 7.54 7.27
N ILE A 128 -8.38 8.48 6.33
CA ILE A 128 -9.40 8.51 5.27
C ILE A 128 -9.23 7.30 4.34
N GLY A 129 -8.01 7.00 3.91
CA GLY A 129 -7.68 5.85 3.06
C GLY A 129 -8.10 4.52 3.69
N GLY A 130 -7.88 4.35 5.01
CA GLY A 130 -8.32 3.18 5.75
C GLY A 130 -9.84 3.02 5.78
N MET A 131 -10.57 4.11 5.97
CA MET A 131 -12.03 4.09 5.88
C MET A 131 -12.51 3.70 4.47
N LEU A 132 -11.93 4.31 3.43
CA LEU A 132 -12.25 3.98 2.04
C LEU A 132 -11.93 2.52 1.71
N LEU A 133 -10.79 2.03 2.18
CA LEU A 133 -10.40 0.63 2.00
C LEU A 133 -11.44 -0.31 2.60
N VAL A 134 -11.76 -0.15 3.89
CA VAL A 134 -12.62 -1.08 4.63
C VAL A 134 -14.08 -1.01 4.16
N TRP A 135 -14.58 0.16 3.77
CA TRP A 135 -16.01 0.33 3.44
C TRP A 135 -16.31 0.23 1.96
N VAL A 136 -15.38 0.58 1.10
CA VAL A 136 -15.64 0.67 -0.34
C VAL A 136 -14.76 -0.31 -1.11
N ILE A 137 -13.44 -0.18 -0.99
CA ILE A 137 -12.50 -0.90 -1.85
C ILE A 137 -12.55 -2.41 -1.57
N SER A 138 -12.41 -2.80 -0.31
CA SER A 138 -12.37 -4.22 0.07
C SER A 138 -13.68 -4.96 -0.22
N PRO A 139 -14.89 -4.45 0.08
CA PRO A 139 -16.13 -5.10 -0.30
C PRO A 139 -16.32 -5.24 -1.82
N LEU A 140 -16.00 -4.17 -2.56
CA LEU A 140 -16.09 -4.19 -4.03
C LEU A 140 -15.10 -5.21 -4.59
N PHE A 141 -13.86 -5.15 -4.15
CA PHE A 141 -12.83 -6.07 -4.58
C PHE A 141 -13.18 -7.53 -4.26
N TYR A 142 -13.67 -7.81 -3.06
CA TYR A 142 -14.11 -9.15 -2.69
C TYR A 142 -15.25 -9.67 -3.57
N SER A 143 -16.20 -8.81 -3.92
CA SER A 143 -17.29 -9.16 -4.83
C SER A 143 -16.77 -9.55 -6.22
N LEU A 144 -15.81 -8.80 -6.76
CA LEU A 144 -15.17 -9.09 -8.05
C LEU A 144 -14.30 -10.34 -7.99
N TYR A 145 -13.48 -10.46 -6.95
CA TYR A 145 -12.59 -11.60 -6.71
C TYR A 145 -13.37 -12.92 -6.68
N ARG A 146 -14.52 -12.96 -6.06
CA ARG A 146 -15.35 -14.17 -5.98
C ARG A 146 -15.93 -14.61 -7.33
N GLN A 147 -16.04 -13.73 -8.31
CA GLN A 147 -16.51 -14.06 -9.66
C GLN A 147 -15.44 -14.78 -10.48
N VAL A 148 -14.18 -14.67 -10.11
CA VAL A 148 -13.08 -15.34 -10.80
C VAL A 148 -13.03 -16.82 -10.37
N PRO A 149 -12.94 -17.79 -11.28
CA PRO A 149 -12.80 -19.20 -10.94
C PRO A 149 -11.59 -19.49 -10.04
N VAL A 150 -11.72 -20.37 -9.06
CA VAL A 150 -10.68 -20.66 -8.05
C VAL A 150 -9.34 -21.02 -8.69
N ARG A 151 -9.35 -21.85 -9.75
CA ARG A 151 -8.11 -22.21 -10.47
C ARG A 151 -7.40 -20.99 -11.04
N LEU A 152 -8.16 -20.10 -11.66
CA LEU A 152 -7.61 -18.88 -12.26
C LEU A 152 -7.09 -17.92 -11.19
N ARG A 153 -7.80 -17.76 -10.06
CA ARG A 153 -7.32 -16.99 -8.91
C ARG A 153 -5.95 -17.47 -8.42
N ASN A 154 -5.81 -18.80 -8.26
CA ASN A 154 -4.57 -19.39 -7.76
C ASN A 154 -3.43 -19.24 -8.78
N VAL A 155 -3.69 -19.45 -10.05
CA VAL A 155 -2.67 -19.32 -11.11
C VAL A 155 -2.19 -17.87 -11.21
N ILE A 156 -3.10 -16.90 -11.31
CA ILE A 156 -2.75 -15.48 -11.40
C ILE A 156 -2.03 -15.02 -10.13
N GLY A 157 -2.52 -15.41 -8.94
CA GLY A 157 -1.88 -15.07 -7.67
C GLY A 157 -0.47 -15.64 -7.56
N LEU A 158 -0.27 -16.89 -7.97
CA LEU A 158 1.06 -17.50 -7.99
C LEU A 158 2.01 -16.80 -8.97
N VAL A 159 1.53 -16.49 -10.18
CA VAL A 159 2.32 -15.73 -11.17
C VAL A 159 2.70 -14.37 -10.62
N ALA A 160 1.76 -13.66 -9.96
CA ALA A 160 2.03 -12.36 -9.35
C ALA A 160 3.10 -12.45 -8.24
N ILE A 161 3.03 -13.48 -7.39
CA ILE A 161 4.08 -13.73 -6.37
C ILE A 161 5.44 -13.97 -7.05
N LEU A 162 5.49 -14.81 -8.06
CA LEU A 162 6.74 -15.12 -8.77
C LEU A 162 7.35 -13.88 -9.43
N LEU A 163 6.51 -13.05 -10.07
CA LEU A 163 6.94 -11.79 -10.67
C LEU A 163 7.47 -10.81 -9.61
N LEU A 164 6.76 -10.69 -8.47
CA LEU A 164 7.18 -9.81 -7.38
C LEU A 164 8.52 -10.27 -6.77
N VAL A 165 8.69 -11.59 -6.57
CA VAL A 165 9.94 -12.15 -6.03
C VAL A 165 11.09 -11.98 -7.02
N ALA A 166 10.84 -12.23 -8.31
CA ALA A 166 11.84 -12.04 -9.36
C ALA A 166 12.28 -10.57 -9.47
N ASP A 167 11.33 -9.65 -9.43
CA ASP A 167 11.61 -8.21 -9.45
C ASP A 167 12.37 -7.76 -8.20
N ALA A 168 11.97 -8.25 -7.02
CA ALA A 168 12.68 -7.96 -5.77
C ALA A 168 14.14 -8.48 -5.81
N ALA A 169 14.36 -9.68 -6.34
CA ALA A 169 15.69 -10.24 -6.50
C ALA A 169 16.52 -9.44 -7.52
N TYR A 170 15.93 -9.08 -8.65
CA TYR A 170 16.56 -8.23 -9.67
C TYR A 170 16.95 -6.86 -9.10
N SER A 171 16.01 -6.19 -8.43
CA SER A 171 16.22 -4.86 -7.84
C SER A 171 17.24 -4.87 -6.68
N ALA A 172 17.42 -6.01 -6.00
CA ALA A 172 18.45 -6.18 -4.98
C ALA A 172 19.86 -6.36 -5.57
N ILE A 173 19.97 -6.99 -6.75
CA ILE A 173 21.24 -7.21 -7.46
C ILE A 173 21.66 -5.97 -8.24
N ILE A 174 20.70 -5.29 -8.87
CA ILE A 174 20.89 -4.08 -9.65
C ILE A 174 20.17 -2.94 -8.92
N PRO A 175 20.76 -2.40 -7.87
CA PRO A 175 20.09 -1.38 -7.07
C PRO A 175 19.92 -0.10 -7.90
N HIS A 176 18.71 0.44 -7.84
CA HIS A 176 18.37 1.71 -8.46
C HIS A 176 18.77 2.82 -7.50
N TYR A 177 19.74 3.62 -7.91
CA TYR A 177 20.26 4.70 -7.08
C TYR A 177 19.43 5.97 -7.26
N GLY A 178 18.98 6.51 -6.17
CA GLY A 178 18.32 7.82 -6.10
C GLY A 178 17.06 7.76 -5.25
N ALA A 179 16.99 8.50 -4.20
CA ALA A 179 15.87 8.86 -3.31
C ALA A 179 14.49 8.18 -3.59
N GLY A 180 14.45 6.86 -3.73
CA GLY A 180 13.22 6.11 -4.02
C GLY A 180 12.73 6.21 -5.47
N VAL A 181 13.61 6.56 -6.39
CA VAL A 181 13.36 6.68 -7.82
C VAL A 181 14.17 5.63 -8.56
N THR A 182 13.50 4.82 -9.34
CA THR A 182 14.09 3.87 -10.29
C THR A 182 14.22 4.55 -11.65
N TYR A 183 15.38 4.57 -12.23
CA TYR A 183 15.62 5.09 -13.56
C TYR A 183 15.73 3.96 -14.57
#